data_038367f7ed3256f311e9c568c55552fc
#
_entry.id   038367f7ed3256f311e9c568c55552fc
#
_cell.length_a   1.000
_cell.length_b   1.000
_cell.length_c   1.000
_cell.angle_alpha   90.00
_cell.angle_beta   90.00
_cell.angle_gamma   90.00
#
_symmetry.space_group_name_H-M   'P 1'
#
loop_
_entity.id
_entity.type
_entity.pdbx_description
1 polymer ?
#
loop_
_entity_poly.entity_id
_entity_poly.type
_entity_poly.pdbx_seq_one_letter_code
_entity_poly.pdbx_strand_id
1 'polypeptide(L)'
;MASIQRVLPIVRQESIFSRLIGDGVLGLAVGICGGLIQGVILDVSPVDSFLLGAGFGLLFGLFFARRALSAGAGLIWGLSAALLLWMVVPTLATSLHADGREPGNMLDETRKRFPELVAYLLCLGMPIGIALGIRGGLRQRNIETPFRWGRAIVAGGFSGTASGLVFGYWMLKGDFFPLIAGWRDDSSHPEKVFLQFAVALTIGATFGLLFQRDVRGYGSCMGWGLGYAVLWWFVGPLTFFPLIAGTELNWSVDGASQVFGALVGYILYGLILGVAYATLDRIWVRLFIQSDPLNRESEGPGFRLFRSLQWGALAGLVGGLISSPLMLATGVLPHLVGLGIHLSTQTGLLAHLLVSTFLGMSYGVLFRDEASTLATSGAWGWVFGLIWWYAGPLTLLPLLLTGEIDWRASAVFSLLPSLFGHLIYGAVTGLMFYVLERRYMSRHMLDPRMTAREARRLRPEGTPAPALWFFAMGLGMAIPILFG
;
A
#
# COMPACT_ATOMS: atom_id res chain seq x y z
N MET A 1 32.96 16.01 -44.34
CA MET A 1 32.61 15.29 -43.08
C MET A 1 32.57 16.33 -41.96
N ALA A 2 31.42 16.92 -41.70
CA ALA A 2 31.24 17.92 -40.67
C ALA A 2 30.72 17.21 -39.40
N SER A 3 31.54 17.26 -38.36
CA SER A 3 31.21 16.73 -37.03
C SER A 3 30.05 17.50 -36.42
N ILE A 4 28.87 16.89 -36.37
CA ILE A 4 27.75 17.38 -35.57
C ILE A 4 28.10 17.11 -34.10
N GLN A 5 28.75 18.05 -33.46
CA GLN A 5 28.81 18.10 -32.00
C GLN A 5 27.36 18.43 -31.51
N ARG A 6 26.65 17.39 -31.06
CA ARG A 6 25.45 17.58 -30.27
C ARG A 6 25.84 18.32 -29.00
N VAL A 7 25.51 19.60 -28.94
CA VAL A 7 25.54 20.38 -27.70
C VAL A 7 24.53 19.74 -26.74
N LEU A 8 25.03 18.86 -25.90
CA LEU A 8 24.27 18.38 -24.75
C LEU A 8 24.00 19.61 -23.87
N PRO A 9 22.74 19.92 -23.52
CA PRO A 9 22.47 20.99 -22.60
C PRO A 9 23.24 20.69 -21.31
N ILE A 10 24.08 21.66 -20.89
CA ILE A 10 24.76 21.64 -19.60
C ILE A 10 23.67 21.63 -18.54
N VAL A 11 23.28 20.43 -18.09
CA VAL A 11 22.42 20.29 -16.92
C VAL A 11 23.26 20.78 -15.74
N ARG A 12 23.01 21.99 -15.28
CA ARG A 12 23.56 22.49 -14.00
C ARG A 12 23.23 21.43 -12.96
N GLN A 13 24.22 20.65 -12.54
CA GLN A 13 24.09 19.78 -11.38
C GLN A 13 23.86 20.69 -10.18
N GLU A 14 22.61 20.80 -9.74
CA GLU A 14 22.30 21.46 -8.47
C GLU A 14 23.19 20.82 -7.40
N SER A 15 23.87 21.66 -6.61
CA SER A 15 24.67 21.15 -5.51
C SER A 15 23.78 20.39 -4.53
N ILE A 16 24.32 19.37 -3.86
CA ILE A 16 23.58 18.58 -2.83
C ILE A 16 22.98 19.52 -1.78
N PHE A 17 23.70 20.58 -1.45
CA PHE A 17 23.31 21.59 -0.46
C PHE A 17 22.10 22.43 -0.94
N SER A 18 22.10 22.91 -2.20
CA SER A 18 20.96 23.67 -2.74
C SER A 18 19.70 22.81 -2.86
N ARG A 19 19.86 21.49 -3.11
CA ARG A 19 18.74 20.53 -3.11
C ARG A 19 18.14 20.38 -1.73
N LEU A 20 18.97 20.15 -0.71
CA LEU A 20 18.52 20.01 0.69
C LEU A 20 17.78 21.24 1.18
N ILE A 21 18.33 22.44 0.93
CA ILE A 21 17.67 23.69 1.30
C ILE A 21 16.32 23.82 0.58
N GLY A 22 16.29 23.60 -0.73
CA GLY A 22 15.06 23.73 -1.51
C GLY A 22 13.97 22.73 -1.10
N ASP A 23 14.35 21.50 -0.74
CA ASP A 23 13.41 20.49 -0.26
C ASP A 23 12.95 20.77 1.17
N GLY A 24 13.87 21.26 2.02
CA GLY A 24 13.53 21.72 3.37
C GLY A 24 12.58 22.90 3.38
N VAL A 25 12.82 23.93 2.53
CA VAL A 25 11.94 25.10 2.40
C VAL A 25 10.55 24.72 1.88
N LEU A 26 10.46 23.84 0.86
CA LEU A 26 9.17 23.37 0.38
C LEU A 26 8.43 22.57 1.44
N GLY A 27 9.13 21.64 2.11
CA GLY A 27 8.55 20.88 3.22
C GLY A 27 8.05 21.78 4.34
N LEU A 28 8.86 22.77 4.75
CA LEU A 28 8.48 23.78 5.74
C LEU A 28 7.21 24.53 5.35
N ALA A 29 7.16 25.07 4.12
CA ALA A 29 6.02 25.85 3.66
C ALA A 29 4.72 25.03 3.64
N VAL A 30 4.76 23.83 3.03
CA VAL A 30 3.59 22.94 2.98
C VAL A 30 3.22 22.45 4.39
N GLY A 31 4.22 22.17 5.22
CA GLY A 31 4.01 21.73 6.60
C GLY A 31 3.33 22.80 7.45
N ILE A 32 3.72 24.07 7.33
CA ILE A 32 3.04 25.19 8.03
C ILE A 32 1.57 25.26 7.60
N CYS A 33 1.29 25.26 6.30
CA CYS A 33 -0.09 25.27 5.81
C CYS A 33 -0.90 24.10 6.35
N GLY A 34 -0.35 22.89 6.28
CA GLY A 34 -1.01 21.67 6.78
C GLY A 34 -1.23 21.70 8.30
N GLY A 35 -0.23 22.17 9.06
CA GLY A 35 -0.33 22.32 10.51
C GLY A 35 -1.41 23.30 10.93
N LEU A 36 -1.48 24.46 10.28
CA LEU A 36 -2.54 25.45 10.56
C LEU A 36 -3.95 24.92 10.24
N ILE A 37 -4.12 24.21 9.12
CA ILE A 37 -5.39 23.56 8.77
C ILE A 37 -5.76 22.53 9.83
N GLN A 38 -4.82 21.70 10.22
CA GLN A 38 -5.02 20.70 11.28
C GLN A 38 -5.41 21.36 12.61
N GLY A 39 -4.76 22.47 12.97
CA GLY A 39 -5.05 23.21 14.19
C GLY A 39 -6.48 23.74 14.23
N VAL A 40 -6.97 24.27 13.10
CA VAL A 40 -8.37 24.70 12.97
C VAL A 40 -9.35 23.54 13.11
N ILE A 41 -9.04 22.39 12.51
CA ILE A 41 -9.95 21.23 12.56
C ILE A 41 -10.01 20.60 13.97
N LEU A 42 -8.88 20.54 14.65
CA LEU A 42 -8.76 19.90 15.98
C LEU A 42 -8.93 20.87 17.15
N ASP A 43 -9.19 22.15 16.87
CA ASP A 43 -9.28 23.23 17.88
C ASP A 43 -8.00 23.31 18.77
N VAL A 44 -6.84 23.19 18.15
CA VAL A 44 -5.53 23.28 18.83
C VAL A 44 -4.94 24.67 18.64
N SER A 45 -4.10 25.10 19.62
CA SER A 45 -3.41 26.37 19.57
C SER A 45 -2.72 26.61 18.21
N PRO A 46 -2.91 27.77 17.58
CA PRO A 46 -2.29 28.09 16.29
C PRO A 46 -0.75 28.05 16.35
N VAL A 47 -0.15 28.37 17.50
CA VAL A 47 1.30 28.33 17.69
C VAL A 47 1.81 26.88 17.69
N ASP A 48 1.15 25.99 18.42
CA ASP A 48 1.53 24.58 18.49
C ASP A 48 1.35 23.89 17.12
N SER A 49 0.26 24.20 16.46
CA SER A 49 -0.05 23.70 15.10
C SER A 49 0.96 24.21 14.07
N PHE A 50 1.37 25.47 14.16
CA PHE A 50 2.42 26.03 13.32
C PHE A 50 3.76 25.33 13.57
N LEU A 51 4.17 25.19 14.84
CA LEU A 51 5.45 24.54 15.20
C LEU A 51 5.49 23.07 14.78
N LEU A 52 4.41 22.33 15.00
CA LEU A 52 4.29 20.94 14.60
C LEU A 52 4.41 20.79 13.08
N GLY A 53 3.63 21.56 12.33
CA GLY A 53 3.62 21.52 10.87
C GLY A 53 4.96 21.95 10.28
N ALA A 54 5.55 23.04 10.79
CA ALA A 54 6.86 23.52 10.37
C ALA A 54 7.96 22.50 10.64
N GLY A 55 8.01 21.95 11.86
CA GLY A 55 8.98 20.94 12.27
C GLY A 55 8.87 19.67 11.45
N PHE A 56 7.65 19.13 11.32
CA PHE A 56 7.42 17.92 10.54
C PHE A 56 7.78 18.11 9.07
N GLY A 57 7.33 19.22 8.44
CA GLY A 57 7.61 19.51 7.04
C GLY A 57 9.10 19.70 6.76
N LEU A 58 9.81 20.42 7.64
CA LEU A 58 11.26 20.60 7.53
C LEU A 58 12.01 19.27 7.66
N LEU A 59 11.71 18.48 8.69
CA LEU A 59 12.34 17.18 8.90
C LEU A 59 12.08 16.23 7.73
N PHE A 60 10.84 16.19 7.24
CA PHE A 60 10.50 15.36 6.09
C PHE A 60 11.28 15.81 4.84
N GLY A 61 11.35 17.12 4.58
CA GLY A 61 12.11 17.68 3.45
C GLY A 61 13.60 17.35 3.51
N LEU A 62 14.21 17.38 4.69
CA LEU A 62 15.64 17.10 4.88
C LEU A 62 15.96 15.60 4.78
N PHE A 63 15.16 14.73 5.38
CA PHE A 63 15.50 13.30 5.54
C PHE A 63 14.83 12.39 4.50
N PHE A 64 13.59 12.69 4.09
CA PHE A 64 12.79 11.79 3.26
C PHE A 64 12.63 12.25 1.80
N ALA A 65 12.86 13.53 1.46
CA ALA A 65 12.70 14.05 0.10
C ALA A 65 13.54 13.29 -0.94
N ARG A 66 14.71 12.77 -0.55
CA ARG A 66 15.56 11.94 -1.43
C ARG A 66 14.92 10.61 -1.83
N ARG A 67 13.94 10.13 -1.07
CA ARG A 67 13.19 8.90 -1.32
C ARG A 67 11.88 9.18 -2.05
N ALA A 68 11.39 10.42 -2.03
CA ALA A 68 10.18 10.87 -2.70
C ALA A 68 10.47 11.17 -4.19
N LEU A 69 10.73 10.13 -4.98
CA LEU A 69 11.16 10.24 -6.38
C LEU A 69 10.00 10.42 -7.37
N SER A 70 8.77 10.22 -6.92
CA SER A 70 7.53 10.39 -7.66
C SER A 70 6.43 10.90 -6.73
N ALA A 71 5.31 11.37 -7.26
CA ALA A 71 4.18 11.79 -6.45
C ALA A 71 3.62 10.64 -5.59
N GLY A 72 3.53 9.43 -6.17
CA GLY A 72 3.07 8.24 -5.45
C GLY A 72 4.05 7.79 -4.35
N ALA A 73 5.35 7.71 -4.67
CA ALA A 73 6.38 7.41 -3.67
C ALA A 73 6.37 8.44 -2.54
N GLY A 74 6.29 9.72 -2.89
CA GLY A 74 6.21 10.81 -1.92
C GLY A 74 4.99 10.69 -1.02
N LEU A 75 3.81 10.42 -1.60
CA LEU A 75 2.58 10.19 -0.84
C LEU A 75 2.77 9.10 0.22
N ILE A 76 3.25 7.92 -0.18
CA ILE A 76 3.41 6.78 0.75
C ILE A 76 4.46 7.08 1.83
N TRP A 77 5.57 7.73 1.50
CA TRP A 77 6.55 8.18 2.50
C TRP A 77 5.96 9.22 3.45
N GLY A 78 5.16 10.16 2.93
CA GLY A 78 4.49 11.17 3.74
C GLY A 78 3.50 10.58 4.72
N LEU A 79 2.65 9.65 4.27
CA LEU A 79 1.71 8.93 5.14
C LEU A 79 2.43 8.09 6.19
N SER A 80 3.52 7.40 5.81
CA SER A 80 4.33 6.62 6.75
C SER A 80 4.99 7.49 7.81
N ALA A 81 5.53 8.66 7.41
CA ALA A 81 6.13 9.59 8.35
C ALA A 81 5.10 10.22 9.29
N ALA A 82 3.90 10.52 8.79
CA ALA A 82 2.80 11.04 9.62
C ALA A 82 2.31 10.01 10.65
N LEU A 83 2.20 8.74 10.23
CA LEU A 83 1.90 7.64 11.16
C LEU A 83 3.00 7.49 12.21
N LEU A 84 4.26 7.55 11.80
CA LEU A 84 5.39 7.50 12.74
C LEU A 84 5.35 8.67 13.74
N LEU A 85 5.07 9.88 13.26
CA LEU A 85 4.90 11.06 14.12
C LEU A 85 3.82 10.82 15.17
N TRP A 86 2.65 10.32 14.76
CA TRP A 86 1.55 10.01 15.66
C TRP A 86 1.89 8.94 16.70
N MET A 87 2.70 7.94 16.34
CA MET A 87 3.14 6.89 17.27
C MET A 87 4.21 7.39 18.25
N VAL A 88 5.16 8.21 17.77
CA VAL A 88 6.35 8.62 18.55
C VAL A 88 6.06 9.76 19.50
N VAL A 89 5.29 10.77 19.09
CA VAL A 89 5.03 11.96 19.90
C VAL A 89 4.41 11.62 21.26
N PRO A 90 3.36 10.77 21.38
CA PRO A 90 2.80 10.41 22.69
C PRO A 90 3.78 9.61 23.53
N THR A 91 4.51 8.67 22.89
CA THR A 91 5.48 7.82 23.60
C THR A 91 6.59 8.65 24.24
N LEU A 92 7.08 9.65 23.53
CA LEU A 92 8.07 10.60 24.07
C LEU A 92 7.46 11.48 25.18
N ALA A 93 6.24 12.00 24.96
CA ALA A 93 5.57 12.83 25.95
C ALA A 93 5.30 12.07 27.26
N THR A 94 4.85 10.81 27.17
CA THR A 94 4.63 9.96 28.35
C THR A 94 5.93 9.55 29.03
N SER A 95 7.01 9.32 28.28
CA SER A 95 8.32 8.97 28.83
C SER A 95 8.96 10.15 29.60
N LEU A 96 8.71 11.37 29.15
CA LEU A 96 9.20 12.59 29.80
C LEU A 96 8.38 12.98 31.05
N HIS A 97 7.16 12.51 31.16
CA HIS A 97 6.24 12.77 32.28
C HIS A 97 5.93 11.49 33.08
N ALA A 98 6.94 10.61 33.24
CA ALA A 98 6.79 9.29 33.84
C ALA A 98 6.43 9.31 35.35
N ASP A 99 5.20 9.70 35.64
CA ASP A 99 4.54 9.38 36.89
C ASP A 99 3.56 8.23 36.65
N GLY A 100 3.99 7.01 36.98
CA GLY A 100 3.20 5.85 37.37
C GLY A 100 1.90 5.52 36.67
N ARG A 101 1.77 5.68 35.33
CA ARG A 101 0.56 5.34 34.58
C ARG A 101 0.48 3.84 34.29
N GLU A 102 -0.65 3.23 34.63
CA GLU A 102 -0.92 1.83 34.33
C GLU A 102 -1.11 1.58 32.83
N PRO A 103 -0.71 0.39 32.30
CA PRO A 103 -0.84 0.03 30.88
C PRO A 103 -2.28 0.13 30.29
N GLY A 104 -3.30 -0.02 31.13
CA GLY A 104 -4.70 0.10 30.73
C GLY A 104 -5.09 1.52 30.26
N ASN A 105 -4.43 2.56 30.77
CA ASN A 105 -4.65 3.94 30.34
C ASN A 105 -4.05 4.28 28.99
N MET A 106 -3.06 3.51 28.49
CA MET A 106 -2.40 3.80 27.21
C MET A 106 -3.32 3.57 26.00
N LEU A 107 -4.13 2.53 26.03
CA LEU A 107 -5.04 2.23 24.93
C LEU A 107 -6.13 3.29 24.81
N ASP A 108 -6.74 3.66 25.93
CA ASP A 108 -7.79 4.68 25.96
C ASP A 108 -7.25 6.06 25.57
N GLU A 109 -6.05 6.40 25.99
CA GLU A 109 -5.36 7.63 25.57
C GLU A 109 -5.09 7.59 24.04
N THR A 110 -4.67 6.46 23.52
CA THR A 110 -4.43 6.29 22.07
C THR A 110 -5.73 6.37 21.28
N ARG A 111 -6.82 5.81 21.79
CA ARG A 111 -8.18 5.93 21.19
C ARG A 111 -8.63 7.39 21.11
N LYS A 112 -8.46 8.16 22.17
CA LYS A 112 -8.80 9.59 22.19
C LYS A 112 -8.02 10.41 21.17
N ARG A 113 -6.82 9.94 20.79
CA ARG A 113 -5.94 10.58 19.83
C ARG A 113 -6.14 10.12 18.38
N PHE A 114 -7.15 9.31 18.11
CA PHE A 114 -7.47 8.89 16.75
C PHE A 114 -7.76 10.06 15.79
N PRO A 115 -8.47 11.15 16.19
CA PRO A 115 -8.63 12.34 15.35
C PRO A 115 -7.29 12.95 14.91
N GLU A 116 -6.29 12.96 15.79
CA GLU A 116 -4.94 13.45 15.45
C GLU A 116 -4.28 12.59 14.36
N LEU A 117 -4.46 11.26 14.40
CA LEU A 117 -3.96 10.37 13.36
C LEU A 117 -4.52 10.76 12.00
N VAL A 118 -5.85 10.92 11.92
CA VAL A 118 -6.52 11.29 10.67
C VAL A 118 -5.99 12.64 10.17
N ALA A 119 -5.92 13.63 11.06
CA ALA A 119 -5.42 14.96 10.72
C ALA A 119 -3.95 14.93 10.27
N TYR A 120 -3.08 14.17 10.93
CA TYR A 120 -1.67 14.04 10.53
C TYR A 120 -1.53 13.38 9.16
N LEU A 121 -2.32 12.35 8.87
CA LEU A 121 -2.31 11.70 7.56
C LEU A 121 -2.77 12.65 6.45
N LEU A 122 -3.92 13.33 6.64
CA LEU A 122 -4.56 14.13 5.60
C LEU A 122 -3.97 15.54 5.46
N CYS A 123 -3.66 16.22 6.58
CA CYS A 123 -3.19 17.60 6.55
C CYS A 123 -1.66 17.74 6.47
N LEU A 124 -0.89 16.77 6.97
CA LEU A 124 0.56 16.82 6.97
C LEU A 124 1.17 15.82 5.99
N GLY A 125 0.97 14.52 6.22
CA GLY A 125 1.64 13.45 5.46
C GLY A 125 1.33 13.48 3.97
N MET A 126 0.05 13.54 3.62
CA MET A 126 -0.41 13.54 2.23
C MET A 126 0.10 14.76 1.45
N PRO A 127 -0.14 16.02 1.86
CA PRO A 127 0.26 17.17 1.04
C PRO A 127 1.78 17.35 0.97
N ILE A 128 2.51 17.15 2.08
CA ILE A 128 3.98 17.26 2.08
C ILE A 128 4.60 16.19 1.19
N GLY A 129 4.12 14.94 1.32
CA GLY A 129 4.60 13.82 0.52
C GLY A 129 4.38 14.02 -0.97
N ILE A 130 3.17 14.43 -1.38
CA ILE A 130 2.85 14.71 -2.79
C ILE A 130 3.69 15.87 -3.32
N ALA A 131 3.80 16.99 -2.60
CA ALA A 131 4.54 18.17 -3.05
C ALA A 131 6.02 17.86 -3.30
N LEU A 132 6.67 17.18 -2.33
CA LEU A 132 8.07 16.77 -2.48
C LEU A 132 8.25 15.67 -3.51
N GLY A 133 7.28 14.74 -3.64
CA GLY A 133 7.27 13.72 -4.67
C GLY A 133 7.15 14.28 -6.08
N ILE A 134 6.29 15.28 -6.31
CA ILE A 134 6.20 15.99 -7.58
C ILE A 134 7.54 16.68 -7.91
N ARG A 135 8.14 17.38 -6.93
CA ARG A 135 9.45 18.02 -7.11
C ARG A 135 10.54 17.02 -7.43
N GLY A 136 10.57 15.87 -6.72
CA GLY A 136 11.48 14.77 -7.02
C GLY A 136 11.30 14.21 -8.43
N GLY A 137 10.05 13.98 -8.84
CA GLY A 137 9.70 13.54 -10.18
C GLY A 137 10.05 14.51 -11.31
N LEU A 138 9.98 15.82 -11.06
CA LEU A 138 10.39 16.84 -12.03
C LEU A 138 11.92 16.86 -12.25
N ARG A 139 12.70 16.51 -11.23
CA ARG A 139 14.17 16.39 -11.32
C ARG A 139 14.62 15.18 -12.12
N GLN A 140 13.84 14.10 -12.12
CA GLN A 140 14.16 12.85 -12.82
C GLN A 140 13.65 12.86 -14.28
N ARG A 141 13.99 13.86 -15.06
CA ARG A 141 13.55 13.98 -16.47
C ARG A 141 14.07 12.91 -17.42
N ASN A 142 15.12 12.16 -17.07
CA ASN A 142 15.79 11.17 -17.91
C ASN A 142 15.33 9.72 -17.67
N ILE A 143 14.06 9.51 -17.37
CA ILE A 143 13.50 8.17 -17.18
C ILE A 143 13.13 7.56 -18.54
N GLU A 144 13.44 6.29 -18.73
CA GLU A 144 13.18 5.51 -19.94
C GLU A 144 11.70 5.51 -20.38
N THR A 145 10.78 5.69 -19.44
CA THR A 145 9.34 5.82 -19.72
C THR A 145 8.84 7.19 -19.28
N PRO A 146 8.63 8.13 -20.23
CA PRO A 146 8.11 9.46 -19.90
C PRO A 146 6.71 9.39 -19.33
N PHE A 147 6.44 10.22 -18.31
CA PHE A 147 5.10 10.39 -17.77
C PHE A 147 4.16 10.95 -18.84
N ARG A 148 3.01 10.29 -19.03
CA ARG A 148 1.98 10.71 -19.99
C ARG A 148 0.63 10.83 -19.31
N TRP A 149 0.10 12.03 -19.20
CA TRP A 149 -1.19 12.33 -18.58
C TRP A 149 -2.33 11.47 -19.12
N GLY A 150 -2.46 11.40 -20.46
CA GLY A 150 -3.51 10.60 -21.10
C GLY A 150 -3.45 9.13 -20.71
N ARG A 151 -2.24 8.51 -20.71
CA ARG A 151 -2.05 7.12 -20.30
C ARG A 151 -2.45 6.92 -18.83
N ALA A 152 -2.02 7.84 -17.94
CA ALA A 152 -2.32 7.76 -16.52
C ALA A 152 -3.83 7.81 -16.25
N ILE A 153 -4.52 8.79 -16.84
CA ILE A 153 -5.97 9.00 -16.64
C ILE A 153 -6.78 7.89 -17.28
N VAL A 154 -6.47 7.51 -18.52
CA VAL A 154 -7.24 6.49 -19.24
C VAL A 154 -7.06 5.12 -18.60
N ALA A 155 -5.82 4.65 -18.45
CA ALA A 155 -5.57 3.36 -17.81
C ALA A 155 -6.07 3.33 -16.36
N GLY A 156 -5.86 4.41 -15.60
CA GLY A 156 -6.34 4.56 -14.25
C GLY A 156 -7.86 4.56 -14.17
N GLY A 157 -8.52 5.37 -14.96
CA GLY A 157 -9.98 5.48 -14.99
C GLY A 157 -10.66 4.16 -15.33
N PHE A 158 -10.22 3.47 -16.40
CA PHE A 158 -10.74 2.14 -16.76
C PHE A 158 -10.50 1.11 -15.66
N SER A 159 -9.31 1.10 -15.04
CA SER A 159 -9.01 0.20 -13.94
C SER A 159 -9.87 0.48 -12.71
N GLY A 160 -10.07 1.76 -12.38
CA GLY A 160 -10.95 2.19 -11.30
C GLY A 160 -12.39 1.76 -11.52
N THR A 161 -12.92 1.97 -12.73
CA THR A 161 -14.28 1.56 -13.08
C THR A 161 -14.45 0.04 -13.02
N ALA A 162 -13.50 -0.73 -13.56
CA ALA A 162 -13.54 -2.19 -13.51
C ALA A 162 -13.49 -2.72 -12.06
N SER A 163 -12.63 -2.13 -11.24
CA SER A 163 -12.55 -2.46 -9.80
C SER A 163 -13.82 -2.04 -9.06
N GLY A 164 -14.39 -0.89 -9.43
CA GLY A 164 -15.65 -0.37 -8.90
C GLY A 164 -16.85 -1.27 -9.18
N LEU A 165 -16.88 -1.97 -10.32
CA LEU A 165 -17.90 -2.98 -10.62
C LEU A 165 -17.87 -4.15 -9.64
N VAL A 166 -16.67 -4.71 -9.42
CA VAL A 166 -16.49 -5.83 -8.47
C VAL A 166 -16.80 -5.38 -7.05
N PHE A 167 -16.24 -4.26 -6.66
CA PHE A 167 -16.45 -3.69 -5.33
C PHE A 167 -17.90 -3.28 -5.08
N GLY A 168 -18.57 -2.65 -6.05
CA GLY A 168 -19.97 -2.25 -5.96
C GLY A 168 -20.90 -3.44 -5.74
N TYR A 169 -20.65 -4.56 -6.42
CA TYR A 169 -21.41 -5.80 -6.21
C TYR A 169 -21.28 -6.31 -4.76
N TRP A 170 -20.09 -6.28 -4.20
CA TRP A 170 -19.83 -6.70 -2.82
C TRP A 170 -20.44 -5.75 -1.80
N MET A 171 -20.35 -4.45 -2.05
CA MET A 171 -20.97 -3.42 -1.21
C MET A 171 -22.49 -3.55 -1.15
N LEU A 172 -23.13 -3.88 -2.28
CA LEU A 172 -24.58 -4.16 -2.34
C LEU A 172 -24.95 -5.40 -1.53
N LYS A 173 -24.15 -6.48 -1.61
CA LYS A 173 -24.42 -7.71 -0.84
C LYS A 173 -24.18 -7.56 0.67
N GLY A 174 -23.18 -6.76 1.06
CA GLY A 174 -22.81 -6.55 2.47
C GLY A 174 -23.59 -5.44 3.17
N ASP A 175 -24.55 -4.81 2.48
CA ASP A 175 -25.34 -3.66 2.97
C ASP A 175 -24.48 -2.46 3.43
N PHE A 176 -23.24 -2.38 2.92
CA PHE A 176 -22.34 -1.24 3.19
C PHE A 176 -22.61 -0.04 2.25
N PHE A 177 -23.44 -0.23 1.23
CA PHE A 177 -23.75 0.81 0.26
C PHE A 177 -24.44 2.04 0.86
N PRO A 178 -25.36 1.90 1.82
CA PRO A 178 -25.95 3.03 2.53
C PRO A 178 -24.93 3.82 3.34
N LEU A 179 -23.95 3.17 3.94
CA LEU A 179 -22.90 3.79 4.77
C LEU A 179 -21.92 4.65 3.95
N ILE A 180 -21.65 4.27 2.69
CA ILE A 180 -20.81 5.03 1.77
C ILE A 180 -21.61 6.07 1.02
N ALA A 181 -22.86 5.73 0.66
CA ALA A 181 -23.81 6.61 -0.02
C ALA A 181 -24.73 7.36 0.94
N GLY A 182 -24.40 7.40 2.22
CA GLY A 182 -25.18 8.05 3.32
C GLY A 182 -25.67 9.48 3.05
N TRP A 183 -25.59 9.85 1.83
CA TRP A 183 -25.87 11.13 1.25
C TRP A 183 -27.32 11.53 1.19
N ARG A 184 -28.19 10.56 1.00
CA ARG A 184 -29.64 10.76 0.91
C ARG A 184 -30.31 9.41 1.04
N ASP A 185 -31.06 9.23 2.09
CA ASP A 185 -31.98 8.09 2.23
C ASP A 185 -33.01 8.03 1.08
N ASP A 186 -33.28 9.17 0.45
CA ASP A 186 -34.25 9.34 -0.64
C ASP A 186 -33.66 9.23 -2.05
N SER A 187 -32.33 9.01 -2.22
CA SER A 187 -31.77 8.93 -3.56
C SER A 187 -32.14 7.64 -4.26
N SER A 188 -32.53 7.77 -5.54
CA SER A 188 -32.90 6.63 -6.39
C SER A 188 -31.71 5.68 -6.58
N HIS A 189 -31.95 4.37 -6.78
CA HIS A 189 -30.91 3.36 -7.06
C HIS A 189 -29.94 3.78 -8.17
N PRO A 190 -30.38 4.38 -9.31
CA PRO A 190 -29.49 4.82 -10.37
C PRO A 190 -28.50 5.92 -9.96
N GLU A 191 -28.91 6.85 -9.10
CA GLU A 191 -28.02 7.92 -8.64
C GLU A 191 -26.91 7.38 -7.75
N LYS A 192 -27.22 6.43 -6.86
CA LYS A 192 -26.23 5.74 -6.01
C LYS A 192 -25.19 4.99 -6.85
N VAL A 193 -25.66 4.29 -7.89
CA VAL A 193 -24.79 3.56 -8.83
C VAL A 193 -23.91 4.54 -9.60
N PHE A 194 -24.47 5.64 -10.12
CA PHE A 194 -23.71 6.65 -10.83
C PHE A 194 -22.61 7.27 -9.94
N LEU A 195 -22.96 7.64 -8.71
CA LEU A 195 -22.00 8.20 -7.76
C LEU A 195 -20.86 7.21 -7.45
N GLN A 196 -21.20 5.93 -7.24
CA GLN A 196 -20.21 4.88 -7.02
C GLN A 196 -19.21 4.78 -8.20
N PHE A 197 -19.72 4.83 -9.45
CA PHE A 197 -18.84 4.80 -10.62
C PHE A 197 -18.02 6.07 -10.77
N ALA A 198 -18.58 7.24 -10.48
CA ALA A 198 -17.86 8.51 -10.53
C ALA A 198 -16.71 8.52 -9.51
N VAL A 199 -16.96 8.06 -8.28
CA VAL A 199 -15.93 7.90 -7.25
C VAL A 199 -14.88 6.87 -7.67
N ALA A 200 -15.29 5.70 -8.14
CA ALA A 200 -14.37 4.65 -8.58
C ALA A 200 -13.47 5.10 -9.76
N LEU A 201 -14.04 5.82 -10.73
CA LEU A 201 -13.29 6.41 -11.84
C LEU A 201 -12.29 7.46 -11.34
N THR A 202 -12.70 8.31 -10.40
CA THR A 202 -11.85 9.35 -9.82
C THR A 202 -10.69 8.74 -9.05
N ILE A 203 -10.96 7.72 -8.22
CA ILE A 203 -9.92 6.98 -7.48
C ILE A 203 -8.94 6.33 -8.47
N GLY A 204 -9.44 5.68 -9.52
CA GLY A 204 -8.59 5.05 -10.51
C GLY A 204 -7.75 6.04 -11.31
N ALA A 205 -8.33 7.14 -11.78
CA ALA A 205 -7.61 8.18 -12.52
C ALA A 205 -6.51 8.82 -11.68
N THR A 206 -6.81 9.18 -10.44
CA THR A 206 -5.83 9.74 -9.50
C THR A 206 -4.76 8.72 -9.09
N PHE A 207 -5.10 7.44 -8.98
CA PHE A 207 -4.11 6.37 -8.84
C PHE A 207 -3.12 6.37 -10.01
N GLY A 208 -3.61 6.39 -11.24
CA GLY A 208 -2.76 6.44 -12.43
C GLY A 208 -1.84 7.67 -12.45
N LEU A 209 -2.36 8.85 -12.07
CA LEU A 209 -1.59 10.09 -11.99
C LEU A 209 -0.47 10.03 -10.94
N LEU A 210 -0.73 9.43 -9.80
CA LEU A 210 0.24 9.33 -8.71
C LEU A 210 1.29 8.26 -8.95
N PHE A 211 0.88 7.07 -9.39
CA PHE A 211 1.72 5.88 -9.37
C PHE A 211 2.23 5.39 -10.73
N GLN A 212 1.91 6.04 -11.86
CA GLN A 212 2.36 5.62 -13.20
C GLN A 212 3.88 5.36 -13.26
N ARG A 213 4.69 6.15 -12.54
CA ARG A 213 6.15 6.01 -12.53
C ARG A 213 6.65 4.90 -11.61
N ASP A 214 5.82 4.43 -10.70
CA ASP A 214 6.19 3.47 -9.66
C ASP A 214 5.74 2.03 -10.01
N VAL A 215 4.99 1.88 -11.10
CA VAL A 215 4.51 0.59 -11.57
C VAL A 215 5.64 -0.17 -12.24
N ARG A 216 6.08 -1.25 -11.61
CA ARG A 216 7.10 -2.17 -12.14
C ARG A 216 6.51 -3.54 -12.47
N GLY A 217 5.73 -4.07 -11.56
CA GLY A 217 5.11 -5.38 -11.65
C GLY A 217 3.66 -5.39 -11.17
N TYR A 218 3.05 -6.54 -11.18
CA TYR A 218 1.73 -6.72 -10.60
C TYR A 218 1.75 -6.56 -9.08
N GLY A 219 2.78 -7.11 -8.44
CA GLY A 219 2.91 -7.09 -6.99
C GLY A 219 3.06 -5.69 -6.41
N SER A 220 3.99 -4.89 -6.97
CA SER A 220 4.14 -3.50 -6.53
C SER A 220 2.87 -2.71 -6.77
N CYS A 221 2.20 -2.91 -7.91
CA CYS A 221 0.98 -2.21 -8.23
C CYS A 221 -0.18 -2.57 -7.28
N MET A 222 -0.29 -3.84 -6.87
CA MET A 222 -1.21 -4.27 -5.82
C MET A 222 -0.89 -3.60 -4.48
N GLY A 223 0.39 -3.54 -4.11
CA GLY A 223 0.84 -2.87 -2.89
C GLY A 223 0.52 -1.37 -2.88
N TRP A 224 0.76 -0.67 -4.00
CA TRP A 224 0.35 0.74 -4.15
C TRP A 224 -1.16 0.90 -4.06
N GLY A 225 -1.91 0.00 -4.71
CA GLY A 225 -3.36 -0.01 -4.66
C GLY A 225 -3.88 -0.19 -3.24
N LEU A 226 -3.29 -1.09 -2.46
CA LEU A 226 -3.63 -1.29 -1.04
C LEU A 226 -3.39 -0.01 -0.22
N GLY A 227 -2.18 0.54 -0.26
CA GLY A 227 -1.86 1.75 0.51
C GLY A 227 -2.73 2.95 0.12
N TYR A 228 -3.02 3.08 -1.18
CA TYR A 228 -3.88 4.14 -1.70
C TYR A 228 -5.34 3.97 -1.30
N ALA A 229 -5.84 2.75 -1.27
CA ALA A 229 -7.19 2.44 -0.84
C ALA A 229 -7.40 2.72 0.66
N VAL A 230 -6.40 2.42 1.49
CA VAL A 230 -6.43 2.82 2.91
C VAL A 230 -6.52 4.33 3.06
N LEU A 231 -5.74 5.10 2.27
CA LEU A 231 -5.87 6.56 2.25
C LEU A 231 -7.29 7.01 1.89
N TRP A 232 -7.91 6.38 0.87
CA TRP A 232 -9.26 6.74 0.45
C TRP A 232 -10.33 6.44 1.49
N TRP A 233 -10.11 5.46 2.37
CA TRP A 233 -10.99 5.25 3.52
C TRP A 233 -10.93 6.43 4.50
N PHE A 234 -9.75 7.01 4.74
CA PHE A 234 -9.63 8.24 5.55
C PHE A 234 -10.24 9.45 4.84
N VAL A 235 -10.01 9.59 3.52
CA VAL A 235 -10.53 10.70 2.73
C VAL A 235 -12.04 10.62 2.55
N GLY A 236 -12.58 9.46 2.16
CA GLY A 236 -13.99 9.26 1.82
C GLY A 236 -14.89 9.12 3.06
N PRO A 237 -15.02 7.91 3.61
CA PRO A 237 -15.95 7.62 4.72
C PRO A 237 -15.72 8.43 5.98
N LEU A 238 -14.47 8.74 6.33
CA LEU A 238 -14.20 9.47 7.57
C LEU A 238 -14.28 10.98 7.41
N THR A 239 -14.02 11.53 6.22
CA THR A 239 -13.90 12.98 6.04
C THR A 239 -14.89 13.55 5.04
N PHE A 240 -14.80 13.12 3.78
CA PHE A 240 -15.48 13.76 2.67
C PHE A 240 -17.00 13.50 2.68
N PHE A 241 -17.45 12.27 2.94
CA PHE A 241 -18.87 11.94 2.94
C PHE A 241 -19.63 12.60 4.08
N PRO A 242 -19.15 12.59 5.35
CA PRO A 242 -19.76 13.37 6.42
C PRO A 242 -19.85 14.87 6.11
N LEU A 243 -18.75 15.42 5.55
CA LEU A 243 -18.70 16.86 5.23
C LEU A 243 -19.75 17.26 4.19
N ILE A 244 -19.96 16.43 3.16
CA ILE A 244 -20.99 16.69 2.14
C ILE A 244 -22.40 16.45 2.68
N ALA A 245 -22.56 15.47 3.56
CA ALA A 245 -23.83 15.21 4.25
C ALA A 245 -24.20 16.32 5.26
N GLY A 246 -23.28 17.25 5.55
CA GLY A 246 -23.46 18.29 6.56
C GLY A 246 -23.47 17.74 7.99
N THR A 247 -22.86 16.58 8.21
CA THR A 247 -22.69 15.93 9.51
C THR A 247 -21.29 16.16 10.06
N GLU A 248 -21.07 15.82 11.32
CA GLU A 248 -19.75 15.86 11.93
C GLU A 248 -18.80 14.84 11.28
N LEU A 249 -17.48 15.12 11.33
CA LEU A 249 -16.47 14.24 10.81
C LEU A 249 -16.42 12.93 11.60
N ASN A 250 -16.33 11.79 10.90
CA ASN A 250 -16.19 10.47 11.53
C ASN A 250 -14.77 10.20 12.04
N TRP A 251 -14.16 11.19 12.69
CA TRP A 251 -12.79 11.09 13.19
C TRP A 251 -12.68 10.54 14.60
N SER A 252 -13.79 10.19 15.24
CA SER A 252 -13.79 9.45 16.50
C SER A 252 -13.59 7.95 16.26
N VAL A 253 -13.12 7.22 17.28
CA VAL A 253 -13.01 5.75 17.21
C VAL A 253 -14.39 5.13 16.96
N ASP A 254 -15.44 5.64 17.62
CA ASP A 254 -16.80 5.13 17.47
C ASP A 254 -17.36 5.37 16.06
N GLY A 255 -17.18 6.58 15.52
CA GLY A 255 -17.57 6.89 14.14
C GLY A 255 -16.81 6.07 13.10
N ALA A 256 -15.51 5.92 13.29
CA ALA A 256 -14.66 5.14 12.38
C ALA A 256 -14.96 3.63 12.47
N SER A 257 -15.30 3.09 13.65
CA SER A 257 -15.62 1.68 13.83
C SER A 257 -16.91 1.29 13.07
N GLN A 258 -17.87 2.20 12.96
CA GLN A 258 -19.11 1.97 12.20
C GLN A 258 -18.86 1.78 10.70
N VAL A 259 -17.82 2.44 10.15
CA VAL A 259 -17.44 2.34 8.73
C VAL A 259 -16.21 1.45 8.51
N PHE A 260 -15.84 0.64 9.51
CA PHE A 260 -14.67 -0.22 9.42
C PHE A 260 -14.81 -1.28 8.33
N GLY A 261 -15.99 -1.87 8.14
CA GLY A 261 -16.24 -2.82 7.06
C GLY A 261 -15.94 -2.26 5.67
N ALA A 262 -16.19 -0.96 5.49
CA ALA A 262 -15.81 -0.28 4.26
C ALA A 262 -14.27 -0.27 4.04
N LEU A 263 -13.45 -0.19 5.09
CA LEU A 263 -11.98 -0.25 4.96
C LEU A 263 -11.52 -1.54 4.27
N VAL A 264 -12.04 -2.70 4.72
CA VAL A 264 -11.70 -3.99 4.10
C VAL A 264 -12.13 -4.00 2.63
N GLY A 265 -13.32 -3.50 2.34
CA GLY A 265 -13.81 -3.33 0.97
C GLY A 265 -12.91 -2.43 0.13
N TYR A 266 -12.49 -1.27 0.64
CA TYR A 266 -11.54 -0.37 -0.03
C TYR A 266 -10.20 -1.08 -0.31
N ILE A 267 -9.67 -1.85 0.64
CA ILE A 267 -8.45 -2.62 0.45
C ILE A 267 -8.58 -3.60 -0.72
N LEU A 268 -9.66 -4.38 -0.75
CA LEU A 268 -9.93 -5.30 -1.86
C LEU A 268 -10.09 -4.56 -3.20
N TYR A 269 -10.79 -3.43 -3.20
CA TYR A 269 -10.88 -2.55 -4.36
C TYR A 269 -9.49 -2.12 -4.83
N GLY A 270 -8.62 -1.67 -3.93
CA GLY A 270 -7.27 -1.22 -4.25
C GLY A 270 -6.38 -2.33 -4.81
N LEU A 271 -6.53 -3.57 -4.31
CA LEU A 271 -5.81 -4.73 -4.85
C LEU A 271 -6.22 -5.01 -6.29
N ILE A 272 -7.53 -5.01 -6.57
CA ILE A 272 -8.07 -5.21 -7.92
C ILE A 272 -7.65 -4.07 -8.84
N LEU A 273 -7.73 -2.81 -8.36
CA LEU A 273 -7.28 -1.62 -9.07
C LEU A 273 -5.79 -1.76 -9.48
N GLY A 274 -4.94 -2.21 -8.56
CA GLY A 274 -3.52 -2.43 -8.83
C GLY A 274 -3.29 -3.45 -9.95
N VAL A 275 -3.97 -4.60 -9.90
CA VAL A 275 -3.86 -5.64 -10.94
C VAL A 275 -4.38 -5.14 -12.29
N ALA A 276 -5.57 -4.51 -12.30
CA ALA A 276 -6.18 -3.98 -13.51
C ALA A 276 -5.30 -2.91 -14.16
N TYR A 277 -4.79 -1.98 -13.34
CA TYR A 277 -3.89 -0.93 -13.81
C TYR A 277 -2.59 -1.50 -14.39
N ALA A 278 -1.93 -2.42 -13.69
CA ALA A 278 -0.72 -3.06 -14.18
C ALA A 278 -0.96 -3.80 -15.52
N THR A 279 -2.13 -4.41 -15.68
CA THR A 279 -2.51 -5.10 -16.93
C THR A 279 -2.69 -4.10 -18.07
N LEU A 280 -3.50 -3.07 -17.88
CA LEU A 280 -3.75 -2.05 -18.91
C LEU A 280 -2.49 -1.26 -19.25
N ASP A 281 -1.69 -0.91 -18.26
CA ASP A 281 -0.43 -0.21 -18.47
C ASP A 281 0.56 -1.05 -19.29
N ARG A 282 0.69 -2.35 -19.02
CA ARG A 282 1.52 -3.28 -19.81
C ARG A 282 1.01 -3.44 -21.23
N ILE A 283 -0.32 -3.55 -21.43
CA ILE A 283 -0.93 -3.61 -22.77
C ILE A 283 -0.60 -2.33 -23.53
N TRP A 284 -0.79 -1.17 -22.91
CA TRP A 284 -0.49 0.13 -23.51
C TRP A 284 0.99 0.24 -23.92
N VAL A 285 1.90 -0.14 -23.03
CA VAL A 285 3.34 -0.12 -23.31
C VAL A 285 3.69 -1.03 -24.48
N ARG A 286 3.15 -2.24 -24.52
CA ARG A 286 3.38 -3.19 -25.62
C ARG A 286 2.85 -2.70 -26.95
N LEU A 287 1.66 -2.11 -26.96
CA LEU A 287 1.00 -1.68 -28.20
C LEU A 287 1.57 -0.38 -28.77
N PHE A 288 1.95 0.56 -27.90
CA PHE A 288 2.27 1.92 -28.34
C PHE A 288 3.71 2.39 -28.09
N ILE A 289 4.50 1.65 -27.28
CA ILE A 289 5.84 2.09 -26.88
C ILE A 289 6.93 1.07 -27.25
N GLN A 290 6.68 -0.23 -27.09
CA GLN A 290 7.65 -1.30 -27.37
C GLN A 290 7.52 -1.80 -28.79
N SER A 291 7.90 -1.00 -29.77
CA SER A 291 8.07 -1.46 -31.16
C SER A 291 9.53 -1.90 -31.48
N ASP A 292 10.46 -1.82 -30.49
CA ASP A 292 11.87 -2.07 -30.70
C ASP A 292 12.21 -3.56 -30.55
N PRO A 293 12.66 -4.25 -31.64
CA PRO A 293 13.07 -5.65 -31.59
C PRO A 293 14.32 -5.91 -30.73
N LEU A 294 15.08 -4.87 -30.37
CA LEU A 294 16.25 -4.98 -29.49
C LEU A 294 15.91 -5.18 -28.00
N ASN A 295 14.64 -4.98 -27.64
CA ASN A 295 14.15 -5.20 -26.27
C ASN A 295 13.67 -6.63 -26.00
N ARG A 296 14.10 -7.63 -26.77
CA ARG A 296 13.78 -9.04 -26.52
C ARG A 296 14.31 -9.47 -25.16
N GLU A 297 13.43 -10.09 -24.39
CA GLU A 297 13.80 -10.71 -23.11
C GLU A 297 14.77 -11.89 -23.38
N SER A 298 15.74 -12.09 -22.50
CA SER A 298 16.74 -13.15 -22.60
C SER A 298 16.15 -14.56 -22.51
N GLU A 299 14.98 -14.66 -21.89
CA GLU A 299 14.24 -15.91 -21.71
C GLU A 299 12.83 -15.76 -22.27
N GLY A 300 12.31 -16.82 -22.83
CA GLY A 300 10.92 -16.85 -23.31
C GLY A 300 9.94 -16.64 -22.13
N PRO A 301 8.81 -15.94 -22.35
CA PRO A 301 7.87 -15.59 -21.29
C PRO A 301 7.29 -16.84 -20.58
N GLY A 302 7.13 -17.93 -21.29
CA GLY A 302 6.64 -19.20 -20.73
C GLY A 302 7.63 -19.84 -19.75
N PHE A 303 8.92 -19.89 -20.12
CA PHE A 303 9.95 -20.44 -19.24
C PHE A 303 10.13 -19.61 -17.98
N ARG A 304 10.11 -18.28 -18.14
CA ARG A 304 10.18 -17.35 -17.01
C ARG A 304 8.98 -17.49 -16.06
N LEU A 305 7.78 -17.68 -16.61
CA LEU A 305 6.58 -17.94 -15.82
C LEU A 305 6.69 -19.27 -15.06
N PHE A 306 7.08 -20.33 -15.74
CA PHE A 306 7.24 -21.65 -15.14
C PHE A 306 8.25 -21.67 -13.99
N ARG A 307 9.41 -21.04 -14.20
CA ARG A 307 10.43 -20.85 -13.17
C ARG A 307 9.89 -20.06 -11.98
N SER A 308 9.15 -18.96 -12.22
CA SER A 308 8.55 -18.17 -11.15
C SER A 308 7.54 -18.97 -10.33
N LEU A 309 6.76 -19.84 -10.97
CA LEU A 309 5.85 -20.77 -10.29
C LEU A 309 6.62 -21.78 -9.43
N GLN A 310 7.67 -22.41 -9.97
CA GLN A 310 8.48 -23.39 -9.24
C GLN A 310 9.17 -22.80 -8.02
N TRP A 311 9.89 -21.67 -8.19
CA TRP A 311 10.56 -21.00 -7.08
C TRP A 311 9.56 -20.43 -6.08
N GLY A 312 8.45 -19.93 -6.56
CA GLY A 312 7.34 -19.47 -5.72
C GLY A 312 6.76 -20.61 -4.89
N ALA A 313 6.50 -21.78 -5.48
CA ALA A 313 6.02 -22.97 -4.79
C ALA A 313 6.95 -23.40 -3.65
N LEU A 314 8.25 -23.51 -3.96
CA LEU A 314 9.25 -23.90 -2.96
C LEU A 314 9.39 -22.86 -1.86
N ALA A 315 9.41 -21.57 -2.21
CA ALA A 315 9.48 -20.48 -1.25
C ALA A 315 8.24 -20.44 -0.34
N GLY A 316 7.05 -20.65 -0.91
CA GLY A 316 5.81 -20.71 -0.17
C GLY A 316 5.72 -21.92 0.77
N LEU A 317 6.21 -23.08 0.34
CA LEU A 317 6.31 -24.27 1.20
C LEU A 317 7.21 -24.01 2.41
N VAL A 318 8.38 -23.40 2.19
CA VAL A 318 9.31 -23.03 3.28
C VAL A 318 8.67 -21.99 4.20
N GLY A 319 8.01 -20.98 3.64
CA GLY A 319 7.27 -19.97 4.40
C GLY A 319 6.16 -20.60 5.26
N GLY A 320 5.40 -21.55 4.69
CA GLY A 320 4.36 -22.30 5.38
C GLY A 320 4.91 -23.13 6.54
N LEU A 321 6.03 -23.84 6.32
CA LEU A 321 6.69 -24.63 7.36
C LEU A 321 7.15 -23.75 8.53
N ILE A 322 7.75 -22.59 8.25
CA ILE A 322 8.26 -21.68 9.29
C ILE A 322 7.13 -20.97 10.04
N SER A 323 6.01 -20.64 9.39
CA SER A 323 4.86 -20.02 10.05
C SER A 323 3.96 -21.01 10.82
N SER A 324 4.01 -22.31 10.50
CA SER A 324 3.17 -23.34 11.11
C SER A 324 3.24 -23.42 12.63
N PRO A 325 4.43 -23.34 13.30
CA PRO A 325 4.48 -23.39 14.76
C PRO A 325 3.69 -22.26 15.43
N LEU A 326 3.75 -21.04 14.88
CA LEU A 326 2.97 -19.91 15.40
C LEU A 326 1.46 -20.13 15.17
N MET A 327 1.08 -20.61 14.00
CA MET A 327 -0.33 -20.92 13.68
C MET A 327 -0.90 -22.03 14.57
N LEU A 328 -0.07 -23.00 14.96
CA LEU A 328 -0.45 -24.03 15.94
C LEU A 328 -0.57 -23.44 17.35
N ALA A 329 0.41 -22.64 17.79
CA ALA A 329 0.44 -22.04 19.12
C ALA A 329 -0.72 -21.07 19.37
N THR A 330 -1.14 -20.33 18.33
CA THR A 330 -2.28 -19.40 18.39
C THR A 330 -3.64 -20.07 18.20
N GLY A 331 -3.68 -21.39 18.01
CA GLY A 331 -4.94 -22.14 17.77
C GLY A 331 -5.62 -21.82 16.43
N VAL A 332 -4.99 -21.05 15.57
CA VAL A 332 -5.58 -20.62 14.28
C VAL A 332 -5.72 -21.81 13.32
N LEU A 333 -4.78 -22.75 13.32
CA LEU A 333 -4.84 -23.95 12.46
C LEU A 333 -6.08 -24.82 12.70
N PRO A 334 -6.45 -25.18 13.95
CA PRO A 334 -7.69 -25.89 14.22
C PRO A 334 -8.95 -25.12 13.82
N HIS A 335 -8.93 -23.78 13.92
CA HIS A 335 -10.08 -22.93 13.58
C HIS A 335 -10.19 -22.65 12.07
N LEU A 336 -9.09 -22.62 11.32
CA LEU A 336 -9.09 -22.61 9.84
C LEU A 336 -9.68 -23.92 9.29
N VAL A 337 -9.55 -24.98 10.05
CA VAL A 337 -10.19 -26.27 9.85
C VAL A 337 -11.65 -26.29 10.35
N GLY A 338 -12.11 -25.20 10.98
CA GLY A 338 -13.51 -24.93 11.40
C GLY A 338 -14.54 -24.88 10.27
N LEU A 339 -14.24 -25.51 9.15
CA LEU A 339 -15.13 -25.93 8.05
C LEU A 339 -16.28 -26.85 8.51
N GLY A 340 -16.54 -26.97 9.83
CA GLY A 340 -17.49 -27.95 10.34
C GLY A 340 -17.03 -29.41 10.19
N ILE A 341 -15.86 -29.63 9.60
CA ILE A 341 -15.20 -30.93 9.45
C ILE A 341 -14.14 -30.99 10.53
N HIS A 342 -14.28 -31.86 11.49
CA HIS A 342 -13.25 -32.17 12.50
C HIS A 342 -12.03 -32.80 11.83
N LEU A 343 -11.20 -31.99 11.20
CA LEU A 343 -9.93 -32.47 10.64
C LEU A 343 -8.92 -32.65 11.79
N SER A 344 -8.13 -33.70 11.71
CA SER A 344 -7.01 -33.88 12.64
C SER A 344 -5.99 -32.72 12.44
N THR A 345 -5.21 -32.42 13.46
CA THR A 345 -4.12 -31.43 13.37
C THR A 345 -3.17 -31.72 12.19
N GLN A 346 -2.96 -32.99 11.88
CA GLN A 346 -2.12 -33.41 10.74
C GLN A 346 -2.74 -33.04 9.41
N THR A 347 -4.05 -33.27 9.23
CA THR A 347 -4.77 -32.88 8.00
C THR A 347 -4.82 -31.36 7.84
N GLY A 348 -5.02 -30.61 8.94
CA GLY A 348 -4.97 -29.17 8.96
C GLY A 348 -3.59 -28.64 8.55
N LEU A 349 -2.51 -29.24 9.05
CA LEU A 349 -1.15 -28.89 8.66
C LEU A 349 -0.88 -29.15 7.17
N LEU A 350 -1.30 -30.31 6.66
CA LEU A 350 -1.17 -30.63 5.24
C LEU A 350 -1.93 -29.63 4.36
N ALA A 351 -3.16 -29.31 4.71
CA ALA A 351 -3.96 -28.31 4.01
C ALA A 351 -3.27 -26.92 4.02
N HIS A 352 -2.76 -26.51 5.19
CA HIS A 352 -2.00 -25.27 5.33
C HIS A 352 -0.76 -25.24 4.42
N LEU A 353 0.02 -26.30 4.35
CA LEU A 353 1.20 -26.39 3.50
C LEU A 353 0.84 -26.39 2.01
N LEU A 354 -0.25 -27.03 1.61
CA LEU A 354 -0.75 -26.98 0.23
C LEU A 354 -1.17 -25.57 -0.16
N VAL A 355 -1.96 -24.91 0.68
CA VAL A 355 -2.36 -23.51 0.48
C VAL A 355 -1.14 -22.62 0.45
N SER A 356 -0.20 -22.77 1.37
CA SER A 356 1.05 -21.99 1.41
C SER A 356 1.87 -22.17 0.13
N THR A 357 1.94 -23.38 -0.41
CA THR A 357 2.62 -23.66 -1.68
C THR A 357 1.94 -22.95 -2.84
N PHE A 358 0.61 -23.03 -2.93
CA PHE A 358 -0.16 -22.35 -3.98
C PHE A 358 -0.05 -20.82 -3.88
N LEU A 359 -0.13 -20.26 -2.68
CA LEU A 359 0.07 -18.84 -2.45
C LEU A 359 1.50 -18.42 -2.80
N GLY A 360 2.51 -19.25 -2.50
CA GLY A 360 3.89 -19.01 -2.90
C GLY A 360 4.06 -18.96 -4.42
N MET A 361 3.35 -19.82 -5.19
CA MET A 361 3.31 -19.71 -6.65
C MET A 361 2.80 -18.34 -7.09
N SER A 362 1.73 -17.84 -6.48
CA SER A 362 1.19 -16.51 -6.79
C SER A 362 2.18 -15.39 -6.45
N TYR A 363 2.95 -15.51 -5.35
CA TYR A 363 4.05 -14.60 -5.04
C TYR A 363 5.08 -14.56 -6.16
N GLY A 364 5.54 -15.73 -6.59
CA GLY A 364 6.52 -15.85 -7.67
C GLY A 364 6.07 -15.18 -8.97
N VAL A 365 4.80 -15.26 -9.31
CA VAL A 365 4.25 -14.62 -10.52
C VAL A 365 4.07 -13.11 -10.32
N LEU A 366 3.52 -12.68 -9.18
CA LEU A 366 3.14 -11.30 -8.92
C LEU A 366 4.34 -10.41 -8.55
N PHE A 367 5.28 -10.93 -7.74
CA PHE A 367 6.33 -10.12 -7.11
C PHE A 367 7.75 -10.42 -7.64
N ARG A 368 7.91 -11.26 -8.68
CA ARG A 368 9.25 -11.55 -9.23
C ARG A 368 10.01 -10.31 -9.67
N ASP A 369 9.31 -9.33 -10.24
CA ASP A 369 9.92 -8.11 -10.75
C ASP A 369 10.38 -7.16 -9.61
N GLU A 370 9.95 -7.46 -8.36
CA GLU A 370 10.29 -6.74 -7.14
C GLU A 370 11.45 -7.36 -6.36
N ALA A 371 11.88 -8.58 -6.74
CA ALA A 371 12.94 -9.32 -6.05
C ALA A 371 14.34 -8.79 -6.38
N SER A 372 14.62 -7.52 -6.09
CA SER A 372 15.88 -6.84 -6.44
C SER A 372 16.97 -6.98 -5.37
N THR A 373 16.61 -6.91 -4.10
CA THR A 373 17.51 -7.07 -2.95
C THR A 373 16.85 -7.90 -1.85
N LEU A 374 17.64 -8.41 -0.91
CA LEU A 374 17.12 -9.18 0.22
C LEU A 374 16.11 -8.37 1.03
N ALA A 375 16.45 -7.12 1.36
CA ALA A 375 15.58 -6.23 2.14
C ALA A 375 14.27 -5.89 1.40
N THR A 376 14.35 -5.58 0.10
CA THR A 376 13.19 -5.28 -0.72
C THR A 376 12.28 -6.49 -0.85
N SER A 377 12.84 -7.67 -1.08
CA SER A 377 12.06 -8.91 -1.21
C SER A 377 11.37 -9.31 0.09
N GLY A 378 12.03 -9.10 1.24
CA GLY A 378 11.40 -9.29 2.55
C GLY A 378 10.26 -8.31 2.78
N ALA A 379 10.45 -7.03 2.46
CA ALA A 379 9.41 -6.02 2.61
C ALA A 379 8.18 -6.30 1.71
N TRP A 380 8.40 -6.67 0.45
CA TRP A 380 7.30 -7.10 -0.43
C TRP A 380 6.66 -8.41 0.01
N GLY A 381 7.44 -9.30 0.61
CA GLY A 381 6.91 -10.50 1.26
C GLY A 381 5.95 -10.16 2.38
N TRP A 382 6.25 -9.19 3.22
CA TRP A 382 5.33 -8.71 4.26
C TRP A 382 4.04 -8.11 3.66
N VAL A 383 4.15 -7.27 2.63
CA VAL A 383 2.98 -6.74 1.92
C VAL A 383 2.13 -7.87 1.37
N PHE A 384 2.75 -8.90 0.79
CA PHE A 384 2.05 -10.08 0.30
C PHE A 384 1.33 -10.86 1.42
N GLY A 385 1.98 -11.05 2.56
CA GLY A 385 1.36 -11.67 3.73
C GLY A 385 0.14 -10.89 4.21
N LEU A 386 0.23 -9.56 4.26
CA LEU A 386 -0.89 -8.68 4.61
C LEU A 386 -2.04 -8.77 3.59
N ILE A 387 -1.72 -8.77 2.29
CA ILE A 387 -2.71 -8.93 1.22
C ILE A 387 -3.51 -10.23 1.43
N TRP A 388 -2.82 -11.32 1.68
CA TRP A 388 -3.48 -12.60 1.87
C TRP A 388 -4.22 -12.72 3.20
N TRP A 389 -3.83 -11.99 4.22
CA TRP A 389 -4.60 -11.90 5.45
C TRP A 389 -5.96 -11.23 5.21
N TYR A 390 -6.01 -10.14 4.43
CA TYR A 390 -7.27 -9.50 4.05
C TYR A 390 -8.09 -10.37 3.09
N ALA A 391 -7.47 -10.90 2.07
CA ALA A 391 -8.16 -11.68 1.05
C ALA A 391 -8.58 -13.08 1.55
N GLY A 392 -7.76 -13.74 2.33
CA GLY A 392 -7.98 -15.11 2.83
C GLY A 392 -8.91 -15.15 4.05
N PRO A 393 -8.36 -15.03 5.28
CA PRO A 393 -9.15 -15.20 6.51
C PRO A 393 -10.31 -14.23 6.68
N LEU A 394 -10.16 -12.98 6.23
CA LEU A 394 -11.20 -11.97 6.39
C LEU A 394 -12.27 -12.00 5.31
N THR A 395 -11.99 -12.54 4.14
CA THR A 395 -12.92 -12.44 2.99
C THR A 395 -13.24 -13.80 2.39
N LEU A 396 -12.26 -14.49 1.78
CA LEU A 396 -12.52 -15.73 1.03
C LEU A 396 -12.94 -16.87 1.94
N LEU A 397 -12.31 -17.02 3.09
CA LEU A 397 -12.59 -18.13 3.98
C LEU A 397 -14.02 -18.06 4.55
N PRO A 398 -14.47 -16.95 5.18
CA PRO A 398 -15.86 -16.82 5.62
C PRO A 398 -16.86 -17.00 4.48
N LEU A 399 -16.58 -16.39 3.32
CA LEU A 399 -17.43 -16.50 2.14
C LEU A 399 -17.63 -17.94 1.69
N LEU A 400 -16.54 -18.73 1.64
CA LEU A 400 -16.59 -20.13 1.20
C LEU A 400 -17.27 -21.04 2.23
N LEU A 401 -17.19 -20.69 3.52
CA LEU A 401 -17.69 -21.51 4.63
C LEU A 401 -19.14 -21.24 4.97
N THR A 402 -19.47 -19.96 5.12
CA THR A 402 -20.79 -19.51 5.61
C THR A 402 -21.63 -18.84 4.52
N GLY A 403 -21.04 -18.50 3.39
CA GLY A 403 -21.67 -17.66 2.35
C GLY A 403 -21.76 -16.19 2.73
N GLU A 404 -21.29 -15.83 3.93
CA GLU A 404 -21.38 -14.47 4.49
C GLU A 404 -19.97 -13.94 4.79
N ILE A 405 -19.84 -12.61 4.83
CA ILE A 405 -18.59 -11.92 5.16
C ILE A 405 -18.83 -11.11 6.43
N ASP A 406 -17.97 -11.30 7.42
CA ASP A 406 -17.98 -10.49 8.64
C ASP A 406 -16.75 -9.57 8.70
N TRP A 407 -16.94 -8.31 8.29
CA TRP A 407 -15.89 -7.29 8.35
C TRP A 407 -16.07 -6.33 9.53
N ARG A 408 -16.78 -6.73 10.58
CA ARG A 408 -16.87 -5.93 11.81
C ARG A 408 -15.50 -5.86 12.50
N ALA A 409 -15.23 -4.75 13.15
CA ALA A 409 -13.95 -4.52 13.84
C ALA A 409 -13.64 -5.62 14.86
N SER A 410 -14.64 -6.09 15.61
CA SER A 410 -14.49 -7.19 16.59
C SER A 410 -14.11 -8.52 15.95
N ALA A 411 -14.67 -8.85 14.78
CA ALA A 411 -14.30 -10.07 14.04
C ALA A 411 -12.86 -10.00 13.54
N VAL A 412 -12.47 -8.86 12.98
CA VAL A 412 -11.10 -8.61 12.52
C VAL A 412 -10.10 -8.63 13.68
N PHE A 413 -10.47 -8.06 14.84
CA PHE A 413 -9.64 -8.08 16.04
C PHE A 413 -9.36 -9.52 16.51
N SER A 414 -10.38 -10.39 16.49
CA SER A 414 -10.20 -11.81 16.87
C SER A 414 -9.22 -12.58 15.96
N LEU A 415 -9.04 -12.12 14.70
CA LEU A 415 -8.14 -12.72 13.71
C LEU A 415 -6.73 -12.11 13.71
N LEU A 416 -6.42 -11.10 14.55
CA LEU A 416 -5.09 -10.49 14.64
C LEU A 416 -3.96 -11.50 14.91
N PRO A 417 -4.10 -12.55 15.75
CA PRO A 417 -3.06 -13.55 15.89
C PRO A 417 -2.67 -14.22 14.57
N SER A 418 -3.63 -14.43 13.66
CA SER A 418 -3.35 -15.00 12.34
C SER A 418 -2.57 -14.03 11.43
N LEU A 419 -2.70 -12.73 11.62
CA LEU A 419 -1.92 -11.73 10.88
C LEU A 419 -0.42 -11.96 11.05
N PHE A 420 0.06 -12.16 12.27
CA PHE A 420 1.49 -12.43 12.52
C PHE A 420 1.99 -13.66 11.76
N GLY A 421 1.19 -14.73 11.71
CA GLY A 421 1.51 -15.90 10.90
C GLY A 421 1.63 -15.59 9.41
N HIS A 422 0.70 -14.80 8.86
CA HIS A 422 0.73 -14.37 7.46
C HIS A 422 1.92 -13.47 7.15
N LEU A 423 2.33 -12.63 8.09
CA LEU A 423 3.51 -11.77 7.93
C LEU A 423 4.81 -12.57 7.91
N ILE A 424 4.97 -13.51 8.83
CA ILE A 424 6.12 -14.42 8.85
C ILE A 424 6.14 -15.25 7.56
N TYR A 425 5.00 -15.82 7.18
CA TYR A 425 4.84 -16.54 5.93
C TYR A 425 5.30 -15.71 4.72
N GLY A 426 4.77 -14.51 4.60
CA GLY A 426 5.09 -13.62 3.48
C GLY A 426 6.56 -13.20 3.46
N ALA A 427 7.12 -12.80 4.62
CA ALA A 427 8.53 -12.42 4.73
C ALA A 427 9.46 -13.56 4.29
N VAL A 428 9.26 -14.76 4.83
CA VAL A 428 10.08 -15.94 4.51
C VAL A 428 9.93 -16.31 3.03
N THR A 429 8.70 -16.27 2.50
CA THR A 429 8.43 -16.53 1.08
C THR A 429 9.20 -15.53 0.19
N GLY A 430 9.15 -14.24 0.50
CA GLY A 430 9.87 -13.22 -0.26
C GLY A 430 11.39 -13.39 -0.21
N LEU A 431 11.94 -13.62 0.96
CA LEU A 431 13.38 -13.84 1.16
C LEU A 431 13.86 -15.10 0.43
N MET A 432 13.12 -16.19 0.57
CA MET A 432 13.48 -17.48 -0.05
C MET A 432 13.39 -17.40 -1.58
N PHE A 433 12.33 -16.78 -2.10
CA PHE A 433 12.19 -16.54 -3.54
C PHE A 433 13.37 -15.77 -4.11
N TYR A 434 13.79 -14.69 -3.45
CA TYR A 434 14.98 -13.91 -3.84
C TYR A 434 16.25 -14.77 -3.87
N VAL A 435 16.47 -15.58 -2.84
CA VAL A 435 17.66 -16.46 -2.76
C VAL A 435 17.68 -17.46 -3.92
N LEU A 436 16.53 -18.08 -4.22
CA LEU A 436 16.40 -19.06 -5.30
C LEU A 436 16.62 -18.41 -6.67
N GLU A 437 15.96 -17.28 -6.93
CA GLU A 437 16.08 -16.55 -8.18
C GLU A 437 17.52 -16.05 -8.40
N ARG A 438 18.14 -15.47 -7.37
CA ARG A 438 19.53 -15.01 -7.45
C ARG A 438 20.52 -16.15 -7.71
N ARG A 439 20.35 -17.31 -7.05
CA ARG A 439 21.19 -18.51 -7.31
C ARG A 439 21.04 -19.02 -8.74
N TYR A 440 19.82 -19.02 -9.26
CA TYR A 440 19.59 -19.39 -10.66
C TYR A 440 20.28 -18.42 -11.61
N MET A 441 20.05 -17.11 -11.43
CA MET A 441 20.64 -16.06 -12.28
C MET A 441 22.18 -16.13 -12.28
N SER A 442 22.80 -16.31 -11.11
CA SER A 442 24.27 -16.41 -11.02
C SER A 442 24.85 -17.63 -11.73
N ARG A 443 24.09 -18.71 -11.91
CA ARG A 443 24.55 -19.94 -12.58
C ARG A 443 24.30 -19.95 -14.08
N HIS A 444 23.28 -19.25 -14.56
CA HIS A 444 22.80 -19.36 -15.93
C HIS A 444 23.06 -18.11 -16.78
N MET A 445 23.28 -16.95 -16.17
CA MET A 445 23.67 -15.74 -16.90
C MET A 445 25.18 -15.60 -16.99
N LEU A 446 25.78 -16.29 -17.95
CA LEU A 446 27.22 -16.22 -18.22
C LEU A 446 27.58 -15.02 -19.11
N ASP A 447 26.62 -14.41 -19.83
CA ASP A 447 26.87 -13.23 -20.66
C ASP A 447 26.86 -11.95 -19.83
N PRO A 448 28.00 -11.21 -19.72
CA PRO A 448 28.09 -9.96 -18.96
C PRO A 448 27.12 -8.88 -19.44
N ARG A 449 26.74 -8.86 -20.72
CA ARG A 449 25.80 -7.89 -21.29
C ARG A 449 24.39 -8.14 -20.81
N MET A 450 24.00 -9.41 -20.74
CA MET A 450 22.70 -9.84 -20.24
C MET A 450 22.59 -9.60 -18.74
N THR A 451 23.64 -9.91 -17.99
CA THR A 451 23.73 -9.64 -16.54
C THR A 451 23.63 -8.15 -16.23
N ALA A 452 24.33 -7.30 -17.01
CA ALA A 452 24.27 -5.84 -16.86
C ALA A 452 22.88 -5.28 -17.19
N ARG A 453 22.19 -5.84 -18.20
CA ARG A 453 20.85 -5.44 -18.61
C ARG A 453 19.81 -5.80 -17.55
N GLU A 454 19.89 -7.01 -17.01
CA GLU A 454 19.02 -7.46 -15.93
C GLU A 454 19.31 -6.70 -14.62
N ALA A 455 20.56 -6.43 -14.30
CA ALA A 455 20.95 -5.61 -13.16
C ALA A 455 20.41 -4.16 -13.25
N ARG A 456 20.31 -3.59 -14.45
CA ARG A 456 19.65 -2.28 -14.66
C ARG A 456 18.15 -2.38 -14.47
N ARG A 457 17.53 -3.47 -14.91
CA ARG A 457 16.10 -3.73 -14.75
C ARG A 457 15.72 -3.95 -13.28
N LEU A 458 16.60 -4.59 -12.52
CA LEU A 458 16.44 -4.88 -11.09
C LEU A 458 16.95 -3.76 -10.17
N ARG A 459 17.48 -2.65 -10.71
CA ARG A 459 17.90 -1.52 -9.86
C ARG A 459 16.71 -1.00 -9.04
N PRO A 460 16.86 -0.96 -7.71
CA PRO A 460 15.83 -0.41 -6.84
C PRO A 460 15.84 1.13 -6.95
N GLU A 461 15.22 1.65 -7.99
CA GLU A 461 15.00 3.09 -8.09
C GLU A 461 13.84 3.46 -7.17
N GLY A 462 14.21 3.88 -5.95
CA GLY A 462 13.27 4.54 -5.06
C GLY A 462 12.03 3.76 -4.66
N THR A 463 12.08 2.40 -4.70
CA THR A 463 10.94 1.57 -4.31
C THR A 463 10.61 1.85 -2.83
N PRO A 464 9.46 2.45 -2.49
CA PRO A 464 9.10 2.76 -1.11
C PRO A 464 8.46 1.56 -0.38
N ALA A 465 8.82 0.30 -0.76
CA ALA A 465 8.31 -0.89 -0.08
C ALA A 465 8.43 -0.83 1.44
N PRO A 466 9.53 -0.35 2.03
CA PRO A 466 9.62 -0.20 3.48
C PRO A 466 8.59 0.80 4.05
N ALA A 467 8.35 1.91 3.35
CA ALA A 467 7.35 2.90 3.77
C ALA A 467 5.93 2.35 3.63
N LEU A 468 5.64 1.68 2.50
CA LEU A 468 4.35 1.03 2.30
C LEU A 468 4.10 -0.05 3.36
N TRP A 469 5.12 -0.86 3.66
CA TRP A 469 5.03 -1.85 4.73
C TRP A 469 4.73 -1.19 6.07
N PHE A 470 5.49 -0.17 6.46
CA PHE A 470 5.28 0.53 7.74
C PHE A 470 3.87 1.13 7.82
N PHE A 471 3.41 1.79 6.76
CA PHE A 471 2.09 2.40 6.69
C PHE A 471 0.97 1.34 6.73
N ALA A 472 1.02 0.35 5.84
CA ALA A 472 -0.02 -0.66 5.71
C ALA A 472 -0.07 -1.58 6.94
N MET A 473 1.10 -1.97 7.46
CA MET A 473 1.21 -2.79 8.67
C MET A 473 0.83 -2.04 9.92
N GLY A 474 1.34 -0.81 10.08
CA GLY A 474 1.03 0.02 11.23
C GLY A 474 -0.48 0.23 11.36
N LEU A 475 -1.15 0.58 10.27
CA LEU A 475 -2.60 0.75 10.27
C LEU A 475 -3.35 -0.59 10.34
N GLY A 476 -2.89 -1.62 9.64
CA GLY A 476 -3.49 -2.96 9.67
C GLY A 476 -3.51 -3.59 11.06
N MET A 477 -2.55 -3.24 11.91
CA MET A 477 -2.51 -3.65 13.33
C MET A 477 -3.19 -2.64 14.25
N ALA A 478 -2.89 -1.35 14.06
CA ALA A 478 -3.37 -0.30 14.96
C ALA A 478 -4.90 -0.14 14.91
N ILE A 479 -5.50 -0.11 13.72
CA ILE A 479 -6.93 0.11 13.57
C ILE A 479 -7.79 -0.96 14.25
N PRO A 480 -7.58 -2.27 14.03
CA PRO A 480 -8.34 -3.29 14.75
C PRO A 480 -8.14 -3.26 16.27
N ILE A 481 -6.93 -2.94 16.74
CA ILE A 481 -6.64 -2.81 18.19
C ILE A 481 -7.39 -1.61 18.78
N LEU A 482 -7.44 -0.50 18.07
CA LEU A 482 -8.13 0.71 18.53
C LEU A 482 -9.65 0.52 18.57
N PHE A 483 -10.23 -0.27 17.66
CA PHE A 483 -11.66 -0.44 17.50
C PHE A 483 -12.22 -1.68 18.23
N GLY A 484 -11.37 -2.66 18.51
CA GLY A 484 -11.71 -3.87 19.28
C GLY A 484 -11.66 -3.59 20.76
#